data_51388f122be29071ed2453acd8744496
#
_entry.id   51388f122be29071ed2453acd8744496
#
_cell.length_a   1.000
_cell.length_b   1.000
_cell.length_c   1.000
_cell.angle_alpha   90.00
_cell.angle_beta   90.00
_cell.angle_gamma   90.00
#
_symmetry.space_group_name_H-M   'P 1'
#
loop_
_entity.id
_entity.type
_entity.pdbx_description
1 polymer ?
#
loop_
_entity_poly.entity_id
_entity_poly.type
_entity_poly.pdbx_seq_one_letter_code
_entity_poly.pdbx_strand_id
1 'polypeptide(L)'
;NTTMKQLELNRLMLQKNIKSLRTNFMPTLGLGYSYQYQSMNNDSWNVFNYNYGSSSSLVFSLSIPLYKASNFTKLKSNRIQMRQLDQNRLDTERKLNMQITSYQDNMSASSEQVSSNKENVMQAEKAVQIAGKRYEVGKGTVLELNTSQVQLTEAELTYNQSIYDYLVAKADLDQV
;
A
#
# COMPACT_ATOMS: atom_id res chain seq x y z
N ASN A 1 7.49 -2.48 0.36
CA ASN A 1 6.03 -2.52 0.16
C ASN A 1 5.36 -1.34 0.85
N THR A 2 4.59 -0.55 0.09
CA THR A 2 3.96 0.70 0.53
C THR A 2 2.87 0.45 1.59
N THR A 3 2.15 -0.65 1.48
CA THR A 3 1.06 -1.03 2.39
C THR A 3 1.57 -1.26 3.82
N MET A 4 2.69 -1.97 3.98
CA MET A 4 3.30 -2.19 5.30
C MET A 4 3.77 -0.88 5.94
N LYS A 5 4.37 0.00 5.15
CA LYS A 5 4.80 1.33 5.61
C LYS A 5 3.63 2.21 6.06
N GLN A 6 2.50 2.13 5.35
CA GLN A 6 1.27 2.83 5.72
C GLN A 6 0.67 2.31 7.04
N LEU A 7 0.68 0.99 7.26
CA LEU A 7 0.23 0.39 8.52
C LEU A 7 1.12 0.82 9.70
N GLU A 8 2.43 0.91 9.50
CA GLU A 8 3.37 1.38 10.52
C GLU A 8 3.15 2.86 10.88
N LEU A 9 2.92 3.72 9.89
CA LEU A 9 2.58 5.12 10.11
C LEU A 9 1.25 5.27 10.85
N ASN A 10 0.23 4.50 10.49
CA ASN A 10 -1.05 4.49 11.19
C ASN A 10 -0.89 4.05 12.66
N ARG A 11 -0.05 3.06 12.91
CA ARG A 11 0.29 2.62 14.28
C ARG A 11 0.94 3.75 15.08
N LEU A 12 1.89 4.46 14.49
CA LEU A 12 2.55 5.59 15.12
C LEU A 12 1.57 6.72 15.44
N MET A 13 0.67 7.04 14.51
CA MET A 13 -0.39 8.04 14.71
C MET A 13 -1.30 7.64 15.90
N LEU A 14 -1.71 6.39 15.97
CA LEU A 14 -2.55 5.89 17.05
C LEU A 14 -1.84 5.95 18.41
N GLN A 15 -0.54 5.64 18.45
CA GLN A 15 0.30 5.79 19.65
C GLN A 15 0.35 7.25 20.12
N LYS A 16 0.54 8.19 19.20
CA LYS A 16 0.53 9.63 19.51
C LYS A 16 -0.83 10.10 20.00
N ASN A 17 -1.92 9.61 19.39
CA ASN A 17 -3.29 9.89 19.86
C ASN A 17 -3.54 9.37 21.29
N ILE A 18 -3.10 8.15 21.61
CA ILE A 18 -3.20 7.61 22.97
C ILE A 18 -2.39 8.48 23.96
N LYS A 19 -1.21 8.94 23.57
CA LYS A 19 -0.40 9.84 24.40
C LYS A 19 -1.12 11.17 24.61
N SER A 20 -1.68 11.77 23.55
CA SER A 20 -2.47 12.99 23.63
C SER A 20 -3.73 12.85 24.50
N LEU A 21 -4.44 11.71 24.41
CA LEU A 21 -5.59 11.45 25.27
C LEU A 21 -5.21 11.35 26.75
N ARG A 22 -3.99 10.93 27.09
CA ARG A 22 -3.50 10.91 28.46
C ARG A 22 -3.30 12.31 29.03
N THR A 23 -2.96 13.30 28.20
CA THR A 23 -2.82 14.69 28.66
C THR A 23 -4.15 15.31 29.10
N ASN A 24 -5.30 14.76 28.62
CA ASN A 24 -6.62 15.18 29.07
C ASN A 24 -6.93 14.84 30.54
N PHE A 25 -6.06 14.07 31.20
CA PHE A 25 -6.13 13.80 32.65
C PHE A 25 -5.20 14.70 33.45
N MET A 26 -4.40 15.54 32.81
CA MET A 26 -3.48 16.46 33.49
C MET A 26 -4.17 17.79 33.76
N PRO A 27 -3.74 18.51 34.83
CA PRO A 27 -4.18 19.87 35.07
C PRO A 27 -3.85 20.80 33.90
N THR A 28 -4.76 21.65 33.54
CA THR A 28 -4.54 22.71 32.54
C THR A 28 -4.49 24.08 33.23
N LEU A 29 -3.46 24.85 32.90
CA LEU A 29 -3.29 26.23 33.32
C LEU A 29 -3.61 27.14 32.15
N GLY A 30 -4.55 28.07 32.36
CA GLY A 30 -4.89 29.10 31.41
C GLY A 30 -4.51 30.48 31.91
N LEU A 31 -3.99 31.32 31.04
CA LEU A 31 -3.74 32.73 31.28
C LEU A 31 -4.50 33.53 30.25
N GLY A 32 -5.42 34.37 30.67
CA GLY A 32 -6.18 35.27 29.83
C GLY A 32 -5.91 36.70 30.21
N TYR A 33 -5.66 37.56 29.24
CA TYR A 33 -5.65 39.01 29.39
C TYR A 33 -6.71 39.57 28.47
N SER A 34 -7.60 40.43 29.02
CA SER A 34 -8.57 41.18 28.25
C SER A 34 -8.46 42.64 28.59
N TYR A 35 -8.46 43.44 27.55
CA TYR A 35 -8.57 44.89 27.62
C TYR A 35 -9.85 45.31 26.92
N GLN A 36 -10.73 45.99 27.63
CA GLN A 36 -12.01 46.42 27.12
C GLN A 36 -12.13 47.94 27.26
N TYR A 37 -12.51 48.57 26.17
CA TYR A 37 -12.80 50.00 26.10
C TYR A 37 -14.31 50.14 25.91
N GLN A 38 -15.00 50.71 26.92
CA GLN A 38 -16.45 50.88 26.86
C GLN A 38 -16.80 52.36 27.02
N SER A 39 -17.77 52.80 26.26
CA SER A 39 -18.40 54.09 26.42
C SER A 39 -19.87 53.87 26.74
N MET A 40 -20.35 54.52 27.79
CA MET A 40 -21.74 54.49 28.19
C MET A 40 -22.27 55.90 28.27
N ASN A 41 -23.26 56.22 27.47
CA ASN A 41 -23.99 57.50 27.56
C ASN A 41 -25.48 57.25 27.39
N ASN A 42 -26.26 57.75 28.35
CA ASN A 42 -27.70 57.50 28.40
C ASN A 42 -28.54 58.68 27.81
N ASP A 43 -27.92 59.83 27.49
CA ASP A 43 -28.71 61.05 27.30
C ASP A 43 -28.50 61.83 25.99
N SER A 44 -27.56 61.45 25.13
CA SER A 44 -27.38 62.15 23.86
C SER A 44 -26.74 61.42 22.74
N TRP A 45 -27.15 61.67 21.51
CA TRP A 45 -26.57 61.11 20.27
C TRP A 45 -25.20 61.73 19.90
N ASN A 46 -24.62 62.54 20.75
CA ASN A 46 -23.39 63.23 20.45
C ASN A 46 -22.17 62.46 20.89
N VAL A 47 -21.47 61.83 19.95
CA VAL A 47 -20.34 60.94 20.13
C VAL A 47 -19.13 61.56 20.87
N PHE A 48 -19.06 62.93 20.84
CA PHE A 48 -18.01 63.69 21.49
C PHE A 48 -18.20 63.83 23.03
N ASN A 49 -19.39 63.51 23.53
CA ASN A 49 -19.75 63.63 24.93
C ASN A 49 -19.82 62.34 25.71
N TYR A 50 -19.28 61.27 25.13
CA TYR A 50 -19.23 59.94 25.78
C TYR A 50 -18.11 59.86 26.78
N ASN A 51 -18.40 59.39 27.99
CA ASN A 51 -17.40 59.04 28.98
C ASN A 51 -16.83 57.67 28.61
N TYR A 52 -15.58 57.68 28.19
CA TYR A 52 -14.84 56.43 27.84
C TYR A 52 -14.15 55.89 29.07
N GLY A 53 -14.51 54.66 29.47
CA GLY A 53 -13.86 53.89 30.51
C GLY A 53 -13.06 52.74 29.93
N SER A 54 -11.81 52.62 30.34
CA SER A 54 -11.03 51.43 30.01
C SER A 54 -10.98 50.50 31.22
N SER A 55 -11.17 49.20 30.98
CA SER A 55 -10.95 48.17 31.96
C SER A 55 -9.95 47.13 31.46
N SER A 56 -9.03 46.71 32.32
CA SER A 56 -8.14 45.61 31.99
C SER A 56 -8.33 44.50 33.03
N SER A 57 -8.40 43.27 32.58
CA SER A 57 -8.47 42.12 33.46
C SER A 57 -7.44 41.06 33.08
N LEU A 58 -6.80 40.50 34.08
CA LEU A 58 -5.87 39.36 33.99
C LEU A 58 -6.50 38.20 34.74
N VAL A 59 -6.74 37.09 34.02
CA VAL A 59 -7.40 35.91 34.58
C VAL A 59 -6.44 34.72 34.53
N PHE A 60 -6.17 34.18 35.70
CA PHE A 60 -5.49 32.91 35.84
C PHE A 60 -6.51 31.81 36.12
N SER A 61 -6.53 30.76 35.29
CA SER A 61 -7.42 29.64 35.47
C SER A 61 -6.62 28.34 35.60
N LEU A 62 -6.90 27.55 36.63
CA LEU A 62 -6.39 26.20 36.82
C LEU A 62 -7.57 25.25 36.79
N SER A 63 -7.59 24.34 35.78
CA SER A 63 -8.62 23.32 35.66
C SER A 63 -8.00 21.93 35.90
N ILE A 64 -8.52 21.24 36.91
CA ILE A 64 -8.08 19.88 37.28
C ILE A 64 -9.25 18.93 37.03
N PRO A 65 -9.15 18.05 36.01
CA PRO A 65 -10.19 17.06 35.73
C PRO A 65 -10.13 15.92 36.74
N LEU A 66 -11.02 15.92 37.74
CA LEU A 66 -11.06 14.88 38.79
C LEU A 66 -11.60 13.56 38.25
N TYR A 67 -12.65 13.60 37.40
CA TYR A 67 -13.24 12.43 36.79
C TYR A 67 -13.96 12.80 35.48
N LYS A 68 -13.63 12.11 34.39
CA LYS A 68 -14.32 12.24 33.10
C LYS A 68 -14.46 10.87 32.44
N ALA A 69 -15.62 10.23 32.60
CA ALA A 69 -15.90 8.87 32.08
C ALA A 69 -15.60 8.74 30.58
N SER A 70 -15.92 9.80 29.79
CA SER A 70 -15.65 9.82 28.35
C SER A 70 -14.16 9.66 28.00
N ASN A 71 -13.24 10.17 28.82
CA ASN A 71 -11.80 10.04 28.57
C ASN A 71 -11.33 8.58 28.76
N PHE A 72 -11.86 7.88 29.77
CA PHE A 72 -11.56 6.46 29.98
C PHE A 72 -12.09 5.60 28.82
N THR A 73 -13.31 5.87 28.37
CA THR A 73 -13.91 5.15 27.24
C THR A 73 -13.12 5.39 25.95
N LYS A 74 -12.74 6.64 25.65
CA LYS A 74 -11.88 6.99 24.50
C LYS A 74 -10.53 6.31 24.58
N LEU A 75 -9.89 6.29 25.75
CA LEU A 75 -8.61 5.62 25.92
C LEU A 75 -8.72 4.10 25.71
N LYS A 76 -9.79 3.47 26.24
CA LYS A 76 -10.08 2.04 26.03
C LYS A 76 -10.33 1.73 24.55
N SER A 77 -11.15 2.54 23.87
CA SER A 77 -11.43 2.40 22.45
C SER A 77 -10.15 2.48 21.60
N ASN A 78 -9.31 3.48 21.82
CA ASN A 78 -8.05 3.63 21.09
C ASN A 78 -7.07 2.46 21.34
N ARG A 79 -7.06 1.88 22.55
CA ARG A 79 -6.26 0.68 22.84
C ARG A 79 -6.79 -0.55 22.06
N ILE A 80 -8.10 -0.68 21.93
CA ILE A 80 -8.73 -1.75 21.13
C ILE A 80 -8.37 -1.57 19.66
N GLN A 81 -8.49 -0.35 19.14
CA GLN A 81 -8.09 -0.02 17.77
C GLN A 81 -6.60 -0.34 17.50
N MET A 82 -5.72 -0.08 18.49
CA MET A 82 -4.32 -0.45 18.37
C MET A 82 -4.12 -1.96 18.23
N ARG A 83 -4.80 -2.76 19.06
CA ARG A 83 -4.74 -4.23 18.95
C ARG A 83 -5.28 -4.71 17.60
N GLN A 84 -6.36 -4.11 17.11
CA GLN A 84 -6.96 -4.42 15.83
C GLN A 84 -5.98 -4.10 14.67
N LEU A 85 -5.29 -2.97 14.77
CA LEU A 85 -4.26 -2.60 13.79
C LEU A 85 -3.05 -3.56 13.83
N ASP A 86 -2.61 -3.99 15.01
CA ASP A 86 -1.54 -4.98 15.17
C ASP A 86 -1.94 -6.34 14.55
N GLN A 87 -3.20 -6.78 14.69
CA GLN A 87 -3.70 -8.00 14.03
C GLN A 87 -3.77 -7.82 12.51
N ASN A 88 -4.29 -6.69 12.03
CA ASN A 88 -4.35 -6.40 10.59
C ASN A 88 -2.95 -6.36 9.96
N ARG A 89 -1.95 -5.88 10.70
CA ARG A 89 -0.56 -5.91 10.25
C ARG A 89 -0.06 -7.34 10.07
N LEU A 90 -0.28 -8.21 11.06
CA LEU A 90 0.11 -9.63 10.99
C LEU A 90 -0.58 -10.35 9.83
N ASP A 91 -1.86 -10.08 9.61
CA ASP A 91 -2.61 -10.67 8.50
C ASP A 91 -2.10 -10.18 7.15
N THR A 92 -1.77 -8.89 7.05
CA THR A 92 -1.18 -8.31 5.83
C THR A 92 0.20 -8.90 5.55
N GLU A 93 1.04 -9.07 6.57
CA GLU A 93 2.36 -9.70 6.46
C GLU A 93 2.25 -11.16 5.98
N ARG A 94 1.30 -11.93 6.53
CA ARG A 94 1.04 -13.32 6.09
C ARG A 94 0.57 -13.38 4.63
N LYS A 95 -0.36 -12.49 4.25
CA LYS A 95 -0.85 -12.41 2.87
C LYS A 95 0.28 -12.05 1.90
N LEU A 96 1.12 -11.10 2.28
CA LEU A 96 2.27 -10.70 1.47
C LEU A 96 3.25 -11.86 1.27
N ASN A 97 3.57 -12.59 2.35
CA ASN A 97 4.45 -13.76 2.26
C ASN A 97 3.86 -14.85 1.36
N MET A 98 2.54 -15.12 1.46
CA MET A 98 1.88 -16.06 0.56
C MET A 98 1.93 -15.61 -0.91
N GLN A 99 1.75 -14.30 -1.18
CA GLN A 99 1.85 -13.75 -2.54
C GLN A 99 3.28 -13.90 -3.08
N ILE A 100 4.30 -13.55 -2.30
CA ILE A 100 5.71 -13.70 -2.70
C ILE A 100 6.00 -15.16 -3.04
N THR A 101 5.62 -16.10 -2.18
CA THR A 101 5.81 -17.54 -2.43
C THR A 101 5.12 -17.97 -3.73
N SER A 102 3.85 -17.54 -3.93
CA SER A 102 3.11 -17.87 -5.15
C SER A 102 3.78 -17.31 -6.41
N TYR A 103 4.28 -16.08 -6.36
CA TYR A 103 5.00 -15.50 -7.50
C TYR A 103 6.34 -16.17 -7.76
N GLN A 104 7.07 -16.59 -6.71
CA GLN A 104 8.29 -17.37 -6.85
C GLN A 104 8.03 -18.73 -7.51
N ASP A 105 6.97 -19.43 -7.08
CA ASP A 105 6.58 -20.72 -7.64
C ASP A 105 6.18 -20.57 -9.11
N ASN A 106 5.39 -19.56 -9.45
CA ASN A 106 4.99 -19.25 -10.83
C ASN A 106 6.20 -18.92 -11.72
N MET A 107 7.13 -18.12 -11.22
CA MET A 107 8.36 -17.78 -11.95
C MET A 107 9.23 -19.03 -12.19
N SER A 108 9.35 -19.90 -11.19
CA SER A 108 10.09 -21.16 -11.31
C SER A 108 9.46 -22.08 -12.36
N ALA A 109 8.14 -22.27 -12.30
CA ALA A 109 7.40 -23.08 -13.27
C ALA A 109 7.52 -22.52 -14.70
N SER A 110 7.41 -21.20 -14.86
CA SER A 110 7.59 -20.54 -16.16
C SER A 110 9.01 -20.70 -16.68
N SER A 111 10.04 -20.67 -15.82
CA SER A 111 11.44 -20.93 -16.21
C SER A 111 11.66 -22.35 -16.72
N GLU A 112 11.06 -23.34 -16.05
CA GLU A 112 11.10 -24.74 -16.51
C GLU A 112 10.40 -24.91 -17.85
N GLN A 113 9.26 -24.25 -18.03
CA GLN A 113 8.52 -24.26 -19.30
C GLN A 113 9.33 -23.67 -20.45
N VAL A 114 10.06 -22.56 -20.23
CA VAL A 114 10.98 -21.98 -21.21
C VAL A 114 12.06 -22.98 -21.61
N SER A 115 12.67 -23.67 -20.64
CA SER A 115 13.70 -24.67 -20.90
C SER A 115 13.18 -25.85 -21.71
N SER A 116 12.00 -26.38 -21.34
CA SER A 116 11.35 -27.48 -22.05
C SER A 116 10.95 -27.09 -23.49
N ASN A 117 10.37 -25.92 -23.66
CA ASN A 117 9.97 -25.44 -25.00
C ASN A 117 11.18 -25.17 -25.91
N LYS A 118 12.32 -24.72 -25.33
CA LYS A 118 13.57 -24.60 -26.08
C LYS A 118 14.06 -25.95 -26.62
N GLU A 119 13.97 -27.01 -25.80
CA GLU A 119 14.30 -28.35 -26.24
C GLU A 119 13.36 -28.85 -27.36
N ASN A 120 12.07 -28.53 -27.26
CA ASN A 120 11.09 -28.84 -28.31
C ASN A 120 11.44 -28.16 -29.64
N VAL A 121 11.86 -26.87 -29.62
CA VAL A 121 12.32 -26.18 -30.84
C VAL A 121 13.52 -26.89 -31.43
N MET A 122 14.54 -27.25 -30.62
CA MET A 122 15.71 -27.98 -31.13
C MET A 122 15.37 -29.36 -31.73
N GLN A 123 14.35 -30.04 -31.19
CA GLN A 123 13.88 -31.31 -31.76
C GLN A 123 13.14 -31.08 -33.09
N ALA A 124 12.29 -30.05 -33.17
CA ALA A 124 11.57 -29.67 -34.38
C ALA A 124 12.54 -29.24 -35.52
N GLU A 125 13.59 -28.46 -35.21
CA GLU A 125 14.66 -28.11 -36.13
C GLU A 125 15.35 -29.35 -36.70
N LYS A 126 15.68 -30.32 -35.88
CA LYS A 126 16.27 -31.61 -36.36
C LYS A 126 15.30 -32.36 -37.24
N ALA A 127 14.01 -32.39 -36.92
CA ALA A 127 12.97 -33.00 -37.76
C ALA A 127 12.91 -32.40 -39.12
N VAL A 128 12.91 -31.04 -39.24
CA VAL A 128 12.95 -30.32 -40.51
C VAL A 128 14.21 -30.65 -41.29
N GLN A 129 15.39 -30.69 -40.64
CA GLN A 129 16.65 -31.08 -41.32
C GLN A 129 16.60 -32.49 -41.90
N ILE A 130 16.04 -33.45 -41.14
CA ILE A 130 15.90 -34.84 -41.60
C ILE A 130 14.92 -34.93 -42.76
N ALA A 131 13.74 -34.28 -42.64
CA ALA A 131 12.71 -34.26 -43.71
C ALA A 131 13.26 -33.60 -44.98
N GLY A 132 14.02 -32.52 -44.85
CA GLY A 132 14.69 -31.85 -45.98
C GLY A 132 15.67 -32.76 -46.73
N LYS A 133 16.57 -33.41 -45.96
CA LYS A 133 17.53 -34.36 -46.57
C LYS A 133 16.85 -35.57 -47.23
N ARG A 134 15.78 -36.11 -46.64
CA ARG A 134 14.99 -37.18 -47.25
C ARG A 134 14.31 -36.74 -48.52
N TYR A 135 13.79 -35.51 -48.60
CA TYR A 135 13.20 -34.92 -49.77
C TYR A 135 14.24 -34.72 -50.89
N GLU A 136 15.41 -34.15 -50.55
CA GLU A 136 16.51 -33.95 -51.50
C GLU A 136 16.98 -35.23 -52.21
N VAL A 137 17.05 -36.35 -51.47
CA VAL A 137 17.46 -37.65 -52.03
C VAL A 137 16.27 -38.45 -52.60
N GLY A 138 15.08 -37.83 -52.74
CA GLY A 138 13.89 -38.45 -53.34
C GLY A 138 13.24 -39.54 -52.46
N LYS A 139 13.58 -39.63 -51.17
CA LYS A 139 13.03 -40.59 -50.18
C LYS A 139 11.98 -40.03 -49.25
N GLY A 140 11.65 -38.72 -49.38
CA GLY A 140 10.65 -38.03 -48.60
C GLY A 140 9.65 -37.33 -49.50
N THR A 141 8.50 -36.92 -48.98
CA THR A 141 7.47 -36.17 -49.69
C THR A 141 7.51 -34.70 -49.31
N VAL A 142 7.05 -33.83 -50.22
CA VAL A 142 6.87 -32.40 -49.95
C VAL A 142 5.92 -32.17 -48.74
N LEU A 143 4.92 -33.04 -48.59
CA LEU A 143 3.99 -32.99 -47.46
C LEU A 143 4.71 -33.23 -46.10
N GLU A 144 5.60 -34.21 -46.04
CA GLU A 144 6.41 -34.48 -44.83
C GLU A 144 7.27 -33.26 -44.47
N LEU A 145 7.92 -32.63 -45.44
CA LEU A 145 8.73 -31.43 -45.23
C LEU A 145 7.90 -30.26 -44.74
N ASN A 146 6.79 -29.99 -45.41
CA ASN A 146 5.89 -28.89 -45.03
C ASN A 146 5.30 -29.11 -43.61
N THR A 147 4.91 -30.35 -43.29
CA THR A 147 4.39 -30.67 -41.95
C THR A 147 5.47 -30.42 -40.86
N SER A 148 6.71 -30.81 -41.15
CA SER A 148 7.82 -30.56 -40.20
C SER A 148 8.11 -29.06 -40.04
N GLN A 149 7.99 -28.25 -41.09
CA GLN A 149 8.13 -26.79 -41.02
C GLN A 149 7.02 -26.14 -40.21
N VAL A 150 5.78 -26.59 -40.36
CA VAL A 150 4.65 -26.10 -39.57
C VAL A 150 4.87 -26.41 -38.09
N GLN A 151 5.31 -27.66 -37.76
CA GLN A 151 5.61 -28.07 -36.39
C GLN A 151 6.74 -27.24 -35.78
N LEU A 152 7.78 -26.88 -36.54
CA LEU A 152 8.83 -25.98 -36.09
C LEU A 152 8.27 -24.60 -35.75
N THR A 153 7.46 -24.03 -36.62
CA THR A 153 6.84 -22.71 -36.40
C THR A 153 5.95 -22.72 -35.16
N GLU A 154 5.16 -23.79 -34.94
CA GLU A 154 4.36 -23.96 -33.75
C GLU A 154 5.21 -24.07 -32.47
N ALA A 155 6.33 -24.80 -32.53
CA ALA A 155 7.27 -24.89 -31.40
C ALA A 155 7.92 -23.55 -31.07
N GLU A 156 8.34 -22.79 -32.10
CA GLU A 156 8.91 -21.43 -31.92
C GLU A 156 7.89 -20.45 -31.33
N LEU A 157 6.63 -20.49 -31.77
CA LEU A 157 5.57 -19.67 -31.20
C LEU A 157 5.33 -19.99 -29.72
N THR A 158 5.27 -21.29 -29.40
CA THR A 158 5.10 -21.76 -28.01
C THR A 158 6.31 -21.37 -27.13
N TYR A 159 7.51 -21.45 -27.66
CA TYR A 159 8.72 -20.99 -26.96
C TYR A 159 8.70 -19.49 -26.70
N ASN A 160 8.36 -18.68 -27.70
CA ASN A 160 8.24 -17.22 -27.53
C ASN A 160 7.16 -16.84 -26.52
N GLN A 161 6.02 -17.54 -26.51
CA GLN A 161 4.98 -17.35 -25.50
C GLN A 161 5.50 -17.64 -24.10
N SER A 162 6.24 -18.74 -23.93
CA SER A 162 6.80 -19.11 -22.61
C SER A 162 7.82 -18.09 -22.10
N ILE A 163 8.60 -17.47 -22.98
CA ILE A 163 9.51 -16.37 -22.61
C ILE A 163 8.70 -15.16 -22.11
N TYR A 164 7.63 -14.80 -22.81
CA TYR A 164 6.76 -13.72 -22.40
C TYR A 164 6.14 -13.98 -21.02
N ASP A 165 5.60 -15.19 -20.81
CA ASP A 165 5.00 -15.58 -19.54
C ASP A 165 6.01 -15.55 -18.38
N TYR A 166 7.26 -15.96 -18.63
CA TYR A 166 8.36 -15.83 -17.66
C TYR A 166 8.67 -14.37 -17.32
N LEU A 167 8.72 -13.49 -18.31
CA LEU A 167 8.98 -12.07 -18.09
C LEU A 167 7.86 -11.40 -17.30
N VAL A 168 6.60 -11.78 -17.57
CA VAL A 168 5.45 -11.31 -16.78
C VAL A 168 5.55 -11.79 -15.33
N ALA A 169 5.80 -13.09 -15.13
CA ALA A 169 5.94 -13.66 -13.77
C ALA A 169 7.09 -13.00 -12.99
N LYS A 170 8.19 -12.67 -13.66
CA LYS A 170 9.31 -11.93 -13.06
C LYS A 170 8.90 -10.50 -12.68
N ALA A 171 8.20 -9.79 -13.56
CA ALA A 171 7.73 -8.43 -13.29
C ALA A 171 6.75 -8.40 -12.12
N ASP A 172 5.85 -9.38 -12.02
CA ASP A 172 4.90 -9.52 -10.90
C ASP A 172 5.64 -9.73 -9.56
N LEU A 173 6.72 -10.51 -9.55
CA LEU A 173 7.56 -10.70 -8.37
C LEU A 173 8.29 -9.40 -7.98
N ASP A 174 8.82 -8.66 -8.93
CA ASP A 174 9.56 -7.40 -8.69
C ASP A 174 8.65 -6.29 -8.16
N GLN A 175 7.32 -6.38 -8.39
CA GLN A 175 6.33 -5.37 -7.98
C GLN A 175 5.90 -5.52 -6.50
N VAL A 176 6.08 -6.67 -5.88
CA VAL A 176 5.68 -6.97 -4.49
C VAL A 176 6.73 -6.51 -3.48
#